data_e76ae029a4364d139d8003dc490925ab
#
_entry.id   e76ae029a4364d139d8003dc490925ab
#
_cell.length_a   1.000
_cell.length_b   1.000
_cell.length_c   1.000
_cell.angle_alpha   90.00
_cell.angle_beta   90.00
_cell.angle_gamma   90.00
#
_symmetry.space_group_name_H-M   'P 1'
#
loop_
_entity.id
_entity.type
_entity.pdbx_description
1 polymer ?
#
loop_
_entity_poly.entity_id
_entity_poly.type
_entity_poly.pdbx_seq_one_letter_code
_entity_poly.pdbx_strand_id
1 'polypeptide(L)'
;MKMGVKILGTKAEDVDAAEDRELFDEILQKTGIPRAAGGTVFTAEEAKKVANEICYPVLVRPSYVLGGQGMKIAWNDDEIEEFIGIINTITQDHPILVDKYLMGKEIEVDAICDGTDILIPGIMEHIERTGVHSGDSISVYPAHTISEKAKETLVEYTKRLAQALHVVGMINIQFIDMDDNIYVIEVNPRSSRTVPYISKVTGIPIVDLAARIIMGETIKGMGYTPGLAPTADYIAIKMPVFSFEKLRGAEISLGPEMKSTGECLGIDKTFNGALYKAFEGAGVELPKYKQMIMTVKDADKPEAVGVAKRFEKLGYKIYATRSTAKYLQEHGVNALRVNKISQESPNVMDLILGHKIDLVIDTPTQGNGDKTRDGFLIRRNAIETGVYCITAMDTANALAHALETASDKKTCLLYTSPSPRDA
;
A
#
# COMPACT_ATOMS: atom_id res chain seq x y z
N MET A 1 18.35 -27.45 -15.83
CA MET A 1 18.57 -26.73 -17.14
C MET A 1 18.77 -27.72 -18.28
N LYS A 2 17.65 -28.25 -18.78
CA LYS A 2 17.64 -29.32 -19.80
C LYS A 2 18.23 -28.90 -21.16
N MET A 3 18.33 -27.61 -21.45
CA MET A 3 18.75 -27.09 -22.79
C MET A 3 20.16 -26.49 -22.79
N GLY A 4 20.92 -26.53 -21.69
CA GLY A 4 22.28 -25.99 -21.60
C GLY A 4 22.40 -24.45 -21.69
N VAL A 5 21.29 -23.73 -21.64
CA VAL A 5 21.28 -22.25 -21.68
C VAL A 5 21.65 -21.73 -20.30
N LYS A 6 22.65 -20.84 -20.23
CA LYS A 6 23.03 -20.16 -18.99
C LYS A 6 21.97 -19.08 -18.64
N ILE A 7 21.38 -19.18 -17.45
CA ILE A 7 20.57 -18.11 -16.88
C ILE A 7 21.52 -17.02 -16.37
N LEU A 8 21.25 -15.78 -16.71
CA LEU A 8 21.96 -14.61 -16.23
C LEU A 8 21.21 -14.02 -15.03
N GLY A 9 21.95 -13.47 -14.04
CA GLY A 9 21.38 -12.93 -12.83
C GLY A 9 21.10 -13.99 -11.76
N THR A 10 20.13 -13.76 -10.89
CA THR A 10 19.71 -14.67 -9.82
C THR A 10 19.23 -16.00 -10.42
N LYS A 11 19.64 -17.11 -9.84
CA LYS A 11 19.29 -18.45 -10.35
C LYS A 11 17.83 -18.80 -10.09
N ALA A 12 17.27 -19.69 -10.92
CA ALA A 12 15.87 -20.10 -10.76
C ALA A 12 15.60 -20.76 -9.40
N GLU A 13 16.53 -21.61 -8.93
CA GLU A 13 16.42 -22.24 -7.62
C GLU A 13 16.40 -21.24 -6.43
N ASP A 14 17.10 -20.09 -6.55
CA ASP A 14 17.09 -19.04 -5.53
C ASP A 14 15.81 -18.19 -5.61
N VAL A 15 15.23 -18.03 -6.82
CA VAL A 15 13.92 -17.41 -7.01
C VAL A 15 12.82 -18.31 -6.41
N ASP A 16 12.84 -19.61 -6.73
CA ASP A 16 11.90 -20.59 -6.18
C ASP A 16 11.97 -20.63 -4.65
N ALA A 17 13.19 -20.54 -4.07
CA ALA A 17 13.39 -20.50 -2.62
C ALA A 17 12.80 -19.24 -1.94
N ALA A 18 12.67 -18.13 -2.66
CA ALA A 18 12.03 -16.92 -2.16
C ALA A 18 10.48 -16.99 -2.27
N GLU A 19 9.95 -17.75 -3.23
CA GLU A 19 8.51 -17.90 -3.48
C GLU A 19 7.89 -19.08 -2.73
N ASP A 20 8.66 -20.14 -2.50
CA ASP A 20 8.22 -21.29 -1.72
C ASP A 20 8.25 -20.99 -0.22
N ARG A 21 7.12 -21.20 0.44
CA ARG A 21 6.97 -20.85 1.86
C ARG A 21 7.92 -21.59 2.78
N GLU A 22 8.07 -22.90 2.59
CA GLU A 22 8.87 -23.74 3.49
C GLU A 22 10.35 -23.40 3.32
N LEU A 23 10.82 -23.27 2.08
CA LEU A 23 12.20 -22.90 1.78
C LEU A 23 12.52 -21.47 2.29
N PHE A 24 11.59 -20.55 2.11
CA PHE A 24 11.76 -19.18 2.60
C PHE A 24 11.78 -19.13 4.12
N ASP A 25 10.98 -19.92 4.82
CA ASP A 25 10.99 -20.03 6.27
C ASP A 25 12.35 -20.54 6.79
N GLU A 26 12.91 -21.54 6.13
CA GLU A 26 14.26 -22.02 6.47
C GLU A 26 15.33 -20.92 6.29
N ILE A 27 15.24 -20.12 5.23
CA ILE A 27 16.14 -18.98 4.99
C ILE A 27 16.00 -17.95 6.11
N LEU A 28 14.79 -17.59 6.49
CA LEU A 28 14.55 -16.61 7.54
C LEU A 28 15.05 -17.10 8.91
N GLN A 29 14.83 -18.37 9.23
CA GLN A 29 15.38 -18.98 10.45
C GLN A 29 16.90 -18.97 10.46
N LYS A 30 17.55 -19.37 9.37
CA LYS A 30 19.03 -19.38 9.24
C LYS A 30 19.62 -17.97 9.32
N THR A 31 18.91 -16.97 8.80
CA THR A 31 19.36 -15.57 8.82
C THR A 31 18.94 -14.83 10.10
N GLY A 32 18.09 -15.41 10.95
CA GLY A 32 17.61 -14.78 12.17
C GLY A 32 16.70 -13.57 11.89
N ILE A 33 15.96 -13.58 10.76
CA ILE A 33 15.08 -12.51 10.37
C ILE A 33 13.63 -12.88 10.72
N PRO A 34 12.90 -12.05 11.50
CA PRO A 34 11.54 -12.35 11.92
C PRO A 34 10.54 -12.17 10.77
N ARG A 35 9.51 -13.01 10.78
CA ARG A 35 8.30 -12.85 9.98
C ARG A 35 7.05 -13.06 10.82
N ALA A 36 5.89 -12.76 10.25
CA ALA A 36 4.61 -13.07 10.88
C ALA A 36 4.50 -14.58 11.16
N ALA A 37 4.07 -14.93 12.37
CA ALA A 37 3.75 -16.31 12.72
C ALA A 37 2.59 -16.81 11.84
N GLY A 38 2.61 -18.08 11.44
CA GLY A 38 1.54 -18.63 10.61
C GLY A 38 1.80 -20.07 10.21
N GLY A 39 0.89 -20.61 9.40
CA GLY A 39 0.95 -21.98 8.95
C GLY A 39 0.31 -22.21 7.59
N THR A 40 0.64 -23.33 6.99
CA THR A 40 0.02 -23.84 5.76
C THR A 40 -1.08 -24.84 6.14
N VAL A 41 -2.25 -24.69 5.58
CA VAL A 41 -3.45 -25.48 5.89
C VAL A 41 -4.19 -25.89 4.63
N PHE A 42 -5.03 -26.91 4.73
CA PHE A 42 -5.84 -27.41 3.63
C PHE A 42 -7.34 -27.37 3.93
N THR A 43 -7.71 -27.24 5.21
CA THR A 43 -9.12 -27.25 5.64
C THR A 43 -9.44 -26.04 6.50
N ALA A 44 -10.74 -25.73 6.63
CA ALA A 44 -11.21 -24.66 7.50
C ALA A 44 -10.91 -24.94 8.98
N GLU A 45 -11.00 -26.19 9.40
CA GLU A 45 -10.71 -26.60 10.78
C GLU A 45 -9.23 -26.40 11.12
N GLU A 46 -8.34 -26.79 10.22
CA GLU A 46 -6.89 -26.52 10.39
C GLU A 46 -6.61 -25.01 10.44
N ALA A 47 -7.27 -24.22 9.59
CA ALA A 47 -7.11 -22.78 9.57
C ALA A 47 -7.58 -22.11 10.86
N LYS A 48 -8.75 -22.50 11.38
CA LYS A 48 -9.25 -22.03 12.67
C LYS A 48 -8.29 -22.39 13.81
N LYS A 49 -7.73 -23.60 13.80
CA LYS A 49 -6.75 -24.02 14.79
C LYS A 49 -5.51 -23.13 14.76
N VAL A 50 -4.89 -22.94 13.59
CA VAL A 50 -3.73 -22.06 13.42
C VAL A 50 -4.07 -20.63 13.85
N ALA A 51 -5.21 -20.10 13.42
CA ALA A 51 -5.64 -18.74 13.75
C ALA A 51 -5.82 -18.52 15.26
N ASN A 52 -6.38 -19.50 15.96
CA ASN A 52 -6.53 -19.45 17.42
C ASN A 52 -5.18 -19.56 18.15
N GLU A 53 -4.22 -20.33 17.63
CA GLU A 53 -2.87 -20.44 18.18
C GLU A 53 -2.08 -19.12 18.04
N ILE A 54 -2.15 -18.46 16.86
CA ILE A 54 -1.43 -17.20 16.59
C ILE A 54 -2.24 -15.95 16.97
N CYS A 55 -3.47 -16.13 17.40
CA CYS A 55 -4.46 -15.09 17.75
C CYS A 55 -4.92 -14.24 16.55
N TYR A 56 -6.20 -13.87 16.56
CA TYR A 56 -6.77 -12.95 15.57
C TYR A 56 -6.25 -11.51 15.73
N PRO A 57 -6.29 -10.67 14.68
CA PRO A 57 -6.67 -10.99 13.30
C PRO A 57 -5.59 -11.76 12.55
N VAL A 58 -6.02 -12.51 11.53
CA VAL A 58 -5.13 -13.29 10.66
C VAL A 58 -5.36 -12.95 9.19
N LEU A 59 -4.31 -13.07 8.39
CA LEU A 59 -4.37 -12.97 6.93
C LEU A 59 -4.51 -14.38 6.34
N VAL A 60 -5.56 -14.59 5.56
CA VAL A 60 -5.82 -15.84 4.84
C VAL A 60 -5.56 -15.62 3.37
N ARG A 61 -4.74 -16.45 2.74
CA ARG A 61 -4.40 -16.34 1.31
C ARG A 61 -4.17 -17.69 0.66
N PRO A 62 -4.54 -17.88 -0.62
CA PRO A 62 -4.11 -19.04 -1.40
C PRO A 62 -2.58 -19.01 -1.59
N SER A 63 -1.93 -20.19 -1.69
CA SER A 63 -0.46 -20.26 -1.78
C SER A 63 0.12 -19.75 -3.10
N TYR A 64 -0.61 -19.83 -4.20
CA TYR A 64 -0.13 -19.50 -5.53
C TYR A 64 -1.00 -18.43 -6.18
N VAL A 65 -0.97 -17.19 -5.67
CA VAL A 65 -1.71 -16.07 -6.25
C VAL A 65 -0.78 -14.91 -6.55
N LEU A 66 -1.05 -14.23 -7.68
CA LEU A 66 -0.36 -13.01 -8.08
C LEU A 66 -1.16 -11.79 -7.66
N GLY A 67 -0.49 -10.75 -7.17
CA GLY A 67 -1.10 -9.45 -6.87
C GLY A 67 -2.14 -9.47 -5.75
N GLY A 68 -2.02 -10.38 -4.78
CA GLY A 68 -2.90 -10.43 -3.61
C GLY A 68 -4.32 -10.94 -3.87
N GLN A 69 -4.60 -11.52 -5.03
CA GLN A 69 -5.93 -12.02 -5.38
C GLN A 69 -6.41 -13.08 -4.36
N GLY A 70 -7.63 -12.92 -3.86
CA GLY A 70 -8.23 -13.85 -2.90
C GLY A 70 -7.69 -13.72 -1.47
N MET A 71 -6.81 -12.77 -1.18
CA MET A 71 -6.35 -12.50 0.19
C MET A 71 -7.44 -11.80 1.00
N LYS A 72 -7.63 -12.25 2.25
CA LYS A 72 -8.61 -11.68 3.19
C LYS A 72 -8.05 -11.62 4.61
N ILE A 73 -8.46 -10.61 5.36
CA ILE A 73 -8.17 -10.49 6.79
C ILE A 73 -9.39 -11.05 7.54
N ALA A 74 -9.18 -12.07 8.35
CA ALA A 74 -10.19 -12.68 9.19
C ALA A 74 -10.01 -12.25 10.65
N TRP A 75 -11.13 -11.95 11.32
CA TRP A 75 -11.16 -11.49 12.70
C TRP A 75 -11.76 -12.52 13.67
N ASN A 76 -12.32 -13.60 13.13
CA ASN A 76 -12.96 -14.67 13.88
C ASN A 76 -13.07 -15.95 13.03
N ASP A 77 -13.50 -17.03 13.67
CA ASP A 77 -13.66 -18.36 13.07
C ASP A 77 -14.69 -18.38 11.94
N ASP A 78 -15.78 -17.62 12.06
CA ASP A 78 -16.85 -17.59 11.06
C ASP A 78 -16.35 -16.99 9.73
N GLU A 79 -15.54 -15.94 9.81
CA GLU A 79 -14.93 -15.31 8.62
C GLU A 79 -13.92 -16.25 7.96
N ILE A 80 -13.14 -17.03 8.72
CA ILE A 80 -12.25 -18.06 8.15
C ILE A 80 -13.04 -19.08 7.37
N GLU A 81 -14.12 -19.60 7.94
CA GLU A 81 -14.95 -20.62 7.30
C GLU A 81 -15.51 -20.12 5.97
N GLU A 82 -16.02 -18.88 5.97
CA GLU A 82 -16.52 -18.23 4.78
C GLU A 82 -15.42 -18.04 3.72
N PHE A 83 -14.26 -17.52 4.10
CA PHE A 83 -13.16 -17.21 3.16
C PHE A 83 -12.56 -18.48 2.55
N ILE A 84 -12.39 -19.53 3.33
CA ILE A 84 -11.92 -20.83 2.83
C ILE A 84 -12.96 -21.46 1.91
N GLY A 85 -14.25 -21.32 2.22
CA GLY A 85 -15.32 -21.72 1.31
C GLY A 85 -15.21 -21.05 -0.06
N ILE A 86 -14.93 -19.76 -0.10
CA ILE A 86 -14.73 -18.99 -1.36
C ILE A 86 -13.47 -19.46 -2.08
N ILE A 87 -12.34 -19.60 -1.38
CA ILE A 87 -11.06 -20.06 -1.97
C ILE A 87 -11.22 -21.43 -2.62
N ASN A 88 -11.86 -22.37 -1.93
CA ASN A 88 -12.08 -23.73 -2.43
C ASN A 88 -13.01 -23.81 -3.65
N THR A 89 -13.84 -22.78 -3.90
CA THR A 89 -14.62 -22.70 -5.14
C THR A 89 -13.78 -22.25 -6.34
N ILE A 90 -12.68 -21.55 -6.09
CA ILE A 90 -11.80 -20.97 -7.14
C ILE A 90 -10.63 -21.93 -7.44
N THR A 91 -10.01 -22.47 -6.40
CA THR A 91 -8.83 -23.34 -6.49
C THR A 91 -9.02 -24.57 -5.59
N GLN A 92 -9.43 -25.69 -6.20
CA GLN A 92 -9.46 -26.97 -5.49
C GLN A 92 -8.03 -27.51 -5.36
N ASP A 93 -7.69 -28.06 -4.19
CA ASP A 93 -6.43 -28.77 -3.87
C ASP A 93 -5.14 -27.93 -3.74
N HIS A 94 -5.22 -26.62 -3.54
CA HIS A 94 -4.04 -25.82 -3.22
C HIS A 94 -3.95 -25.50 -1.71
N PRO A 95 -2.76 -25.49 -1.13
CA PRO A 95 -2.58 -25.09 0.25
C PRO A 95 -2.97 -23.63 0.46
N ILE A 96 -3.53 -23.35 1.63
CA ILE A 96 -3.93 -22.01 2.09
C ILE A 96 -2.96 -21.58 3.18
N LEU A 97 -2.54 -20.33 3.14
CA LEU A 97 -1.67 -19.75 4.15
C LEU A 97 -2.52 -18.94 5.13
N VAL A 98 -2.27 -19.16 6.42
CA VAL A 98 -2.87 -18.40 7.52
C VAL A 98 -1.74 -17.77 8.32
N ASP A 99 -1.60 -16.45 8.22
CA ASP A 99 -0.54 -15.71 8.87
C ASP A 99 -1.12 -14.71 9.88
N LYS A 100 -0.41 -14.45 10.98
CA LYS A 100 -0.74 -13.34 11.88
C LYS A 100 -0.79 -12.04 11.09
N TYR A 101 -1.91 -11.34 11.14
CA TYR A 101 -2.01 -10.01 10.56
C TYR A 101 -1.30 -9.02 11.48
N LEU A 102 -0.17 -8.50 11.01
CA LEU A 102 0.63 -7.50 11.72
C LEU A 102 0.14 -6.10 11.32
N MET A 103 -0.34 -5.35 12.29
CA MET A 103 -0.76 -3.95 12.09
C MET A 103 0.41 -3.03 12.39
N GLY A 104 1.16 -2.67 11.38
CA GLY A 104 2.33 -1.81 11.49
C GLY A 104 2.46 -0.90 10.27
N LYS A 105 3.59 -0.28 10.16
CA LYS A 105 3.97 0.56 9.04
C LYS A 105 4.65 -0.30 7.98
N GLU A 106 4.13 -0.30 6.77
CA GLU A 106 4.79 -0.97 5.65
C GLU A 106 5.96 -0.15 5.12
N ILE A 107 7.05 -0.86 4.84
CA ILE A 107 8.30 -0.29 4.33
C ILE A 107 8.73 -1.12 3.13
N GLU A 108 9.15 -0.45 2.09
CA GLU A 108 9.62 -1.09 0.87
C GLU A 108 11.08 -0.70 0.58
N VAL A 109 11.89 -1.70 0.27
CA VAL A 109 13.30 -1.54 -0.06
C VAL A 109 13.58 -2.21 -1.40
N ASP A 110 13.98 -1.42 -2.38
CA ASP A 110 14.61 -1.92 -3.60
C ASP A 110 16.12 -1.85 -3.45
N ALA A 111 16.82 -2.92 -3.83
CA ALA A 111 18.26 -2.97 -3.77
C ALA A 111 18.86 -3.67 -5.00
N ILE A 112 20.14 -3.42 -5.22
CA ILE A 112 20.97 -4.11 -6.20
C ILE A 112 22.01 -4.92 -5.46
N CYS A 113 22.28 -6.15 -5.91
CA CYS A 113 23.29 -7.03 -5.34
C CYS A 113 24.18 -7.59 -6.43
N ASP A 114 25.51 -7.55 -6.22
CA ASP A 114 26.50 -8.14 -7.14
C ASP A 114 26.97 -9.54 -6.73
N GLY A 115 26.24 -10.17 -5.80
CA GLY A 115 26.58 -11.45 -5.17
C GLY A 115 27.41 -11.32 -3.89
N THR A 116 27.96 -10.15 -3.62
CA THR A 116 28.80 -9.88 -2.43
C THR A 116 28.35 -8.63 -1.69
N ASP A 117 28.29 -7.52 -2.39
CA ASP A 117 27.89 -6.22 -1.88
C ASP A 117 26.44 -5.89 -2.30
N ILE A 118 25.78 -5.03 -1.53
CA ILE A 118 24.46 -4.47 -1.87
C ILE A 118 24.53 -2.96 -2.01
N LEU A 119 23.68 -2.38 -2.85
CA LEU A 119 23.40 -0.95 -2.90
C LEU A 119 21.92 -0.74 -2.74
N ILE A 120 21.50 -0.01 -1.72
CA ILE A 120 20.14 0.42 -1.44
C ILE A 120 20.02 1.89 -1.83
N PRO A 121 19.33 2.24 -2.91
CA PRO A 121 19.18 3.64 -3.35
C PRO A 121 18.41 4.50 -2.35
N GLY A 122 17.47 3.90 -1.62
CA GLY A 122 16.69 4.55 -0.58
C GLY A 122 15.65 3.62 0.03
N ILE A 123 15.15 4.02 1.19
CA ILE A 123 14.09 3.33 1.92
C ILE A 123 12.81 4.13 1.74
N MET A 124 11.72 3.45 1.37
CA MET A 124 10.39 4.01 1.21
C MET A 124 9.47 3.54 2.32
N GLU A 125 8.61 4.42 2.83
CA GLU A 125 7.52 4.03 3.74
C GLU A 125 6.17 4.27 3.11
N HIS A 126 5.18 3.44 3.41
CA HIS A 126 3.80 3.63 2.96
C HIS A 126 3.03 4.51 3.94
N ILE A 127 2.12 5.31 3.41
CA ILE A 127 1.20 6.12 4.23
C ILE A 127 0.09 5.24 4.78
N GLU A 128 -0.49 4.40 3.94
CA GLU A 128 -1.48 3.43 4.36
C GLU A 128 -0.83 2.35 5.22
N ARG A 129 -1.56 1.96 6.27
CA ARG A 129 -1.16 0.83 7.12
C ARG A 129 -1.23 -0.49 6.36
N THR A 130 -0.63 -1.53 6.91
CA THR A 130 -0.62 -2.90 6.37
C THR A 130 -2.01 -3.36 5.90
N GLY A 131 -2.02 -4.16 4.83
CA GLY A 131 -3.22 -4.72 4.22
C GLY A 131 -3.71 -4.01 2.96
N VAL A 132 -3.04 -2.95 2.54
CA VAL A 132 -3.20 -2.34 1.21
C VAL A 132 -2.03 -2.78 0.34
N HIS A 133 -2.30 -3.22 -0.89
CA HIS A 133 -1.24 -3.63 -1.83
C HIS A 133 -0.24 -2.49 -2.07
N SER A 134 1.05 -2.79 -2.08
CA SER A 134 2.12 -1.77 -2.22
C SER A 134 1.98 -0.89 -3.46
N GLY A 135 1.46 -1.44 -4.58
CA GLY A 135 1.14 -0.69 -5.78
C GLY A 135 0.03 0.35 -5.59
N ASP A 136 -0.87 0.13 -4.63
CA ASP A 136 -2.02 0.98 -4.34
C ASP A 136 -1.76 1.95 -3.18
N SER A 137 -0.63 1.78 -2.48
CA SER A 137 -0.23 2.64 -1.36
C SER A 137 0.52 3.88 -1.83
N ILE A 138 0.33 4.97 -1.11
CA ILE A 138 1.13 6.19 -1.26
C ILE A 138 2.48 5.90 -0.60
N SER A 139 3.57 5.97 -1.37
CA SER A 139 4.92 5.73 -0.86
C SER A 139 5.71 7.03 -0.72
N VAL A 140 6.40 7.17 0.38
CA VAL A 140 7.20 8.36 0.74
C VAL A 140 8.67 8.01 0.70
N TYR A 141 9.47 8.79 -0.01
CA TYR A 141 10.92 8.79 0.03
C TYR A 141 11.44 10.18 0.42
N PRO A 142 12.41 10.26 1.30
CA PRO A 142 12.92 9.18 2.16
C PRO A 142 11.90 8.79 3.23
N ALA A 143 11.99 7.56 3.74
CA ALA A 143 11.24 7.16 4.92
C ALA A 143 11.56 8.09 6.10
N HIS A 144 10.56 8.76 6.67
CA HIS A 144 10.77 9.88 7.62
C HIS A 144 10.14 9.65 8.99
N THR A 145 9.27 8.65 9.13
CA THR A 145 8.62 8.36 10.42
C THR A 145 9.21 7.14 11.13
N ILE A 146 10.10 6.38 10.48
CA ILE A 146 10.83 5.26 11.08
C ILE A 146 12.10 5.74 11.78
N SER A 147 12.50 5.04 12.84
CA SER A 147 13.71 5.36 13.59
C SER A 147 15.01 5.03 12.83
N GLU A 148 16.11 5.63 13.23
CA GLU A 148 17.43 5.27 12.67
C GLU A 148 17.79 3.80 12.97
N LYS A 149 17.40 3.28 14.14
CA LYS A 149 17.57 1.86 14.48
C LYS A 149 16.79 0.96 13.51
N ALA A 150 15.56 1.31 13.17
CA ALA A 150 14.77 0.60 12.18
C ALA A 150 15.46 0.62 10.81
N LYS A 151 15.98 1.78 10.35
CA LYS A 151 16.74 1.89 9.10
C LYS A 151 17.98 0.99 9.07
N GLU A 152 18.76 0.99 10.14
CA GLU A 152 19.94 0.11 10.26
C GLU A 152 19.54 -1.36 10.16
N THR A 153 18.44 -1.75 10.84
CA THR A 153 17.91 -3.11 10.80
C THR A 153 17.45 -3.50 9.38
N LEU A 154 16.75 -2.60 8.69
CA LEU A 154 16.31 -2.82 7.31
C LEU A 154 17.48 -3.03 6.34
N VAL A 155 18.56 -2.23 6.48
CA VAL A 155 19.76 -2.38 5.68
C VAL A 155 20.44 -3.74 5.93
N GLU A 156 20.55 -4.12 7.20
CA GLU A 156 21.17 -5.40 7.59
C GLU A 156 20.34 -6.60 7.12
N TYR A 157 19.00 -6.55 7.28
CA TYR A 157 18.13 -7.62 6.81
C TYR A 157 18.13 -7.74 5.28
N THR A 158 18.11 -6.61 4.56
CA THR A 158 18.25 -6.61 3.10
C THR A 158 19.55 -7.29 2.65
N LYS A 159 20.66 -6.98 3.33
CA LYS A 159 21.96 -7.61 3.03
C LYS A 159 21.94 -9.12 3.27
N ARG A 160 21.46 -9.55 4.44
CA ARG A 160 21.39 -10.99 4.78
C ARG A 160 20.52 -11.76 3.80
N LEU A 161 19.35 -11.22 3.43
CA LEU A 161 18.45 -11.85 2.48
C LEU A 161 19.05 -11.92 1.07
N ALA A 162 19.64 -10.84 0.59
CA ALA A 162 20.30 -10.83 -0.71
C ALA A 162 21.42 -11.85 -0.79
N GLN A 163 22.20 -12.02 0.29
CA GLN A 163 23.29 -13.02 0.37
C GLN A 163 22.74 -14.45 0.48
N ALA A 164 21.73 -14.69 1.32
CA ALA A 164 21.14 -16.01 1.51
C ALA A 164 20.43 -16.55 0.26
N LEU A 165 19.87 -15.64 -0.55
CA LEU A 165 19.23 -15.93 -1.84
C LEU A 165 20.19 -15.79 -3.03
N HIS A 166 21.49 -15.68 -2.80
CA HIS A 166 22.52 -15.54 -3.83
C HIS A 166 22.14 -14.56 -4.95
N VAL A 167 21.53 -13.42 -4.58
CA VAL A 167 20.99 -12.46 -5.55
C VAL A 167 22.10 -11.84 -6.39
N VAL A 168 21.88 -11.84 -7.72
CA VAL A 168 22.70 -11.11 -8.69
C VAL A 168 21.77 -10.27 -9.55
N GLY A 169 21.79 -8.95 -9.36
CA GLY A 169 20.86 -8.03 -9.97
C GLY A 169 19.97 -7.35 -8.94
N MET A 170 18.66 -7.31 -9.18
CA MET A 170 17.71 -6.59 -8.32
C MET A 170 17.02 -7.50 -7.31
N ILE A 171 16.70 -6.91 -6.16
CA ILE A 171 15.84 -7.50 -5.13
C ILE A 171 14.93 -6.42 -4.56
N ASN A 172 13.66 -6.78 -4.38
CA ASN A 172 12.67 -5.98 -3.69
C ASN A 172 12.23 -6.70 -2.42
N ILE A 173 12.17 -6.01 -1.31
CA ILE A 173 11.76 -6.57 -0.03
C ILE A 173 10.72 -5.66 0.61
N GLN A 174 9.63 -6.27 1.08
CA GLN A 174 8.60 -5.59 1.85
C GLN A 174 8.70 -6.00 3.31
N PHE A 175 8.69 -4.99 4.18
CA PHE A 175 8.81 -5.13 5.62
C PHE A 175 7.63 -4.48 6.34
N ILE A 176 7.41 -4.88 7.58
CA ILE A 176 6.54 -4.19 8.53
C ILE A 176 7.38 -3.74 9.72
N ASP A 177 7.28 -2.46 10.06
CA ASP A 177 7.80 -1.93 11.32
C ASP A 177 6.67 -1.88 12.36
N MET A 178 6.86 -2.59 13.46
CA MET A 178 6.00 -2.54 14.64
C MET A 178 6.84 -2.08 15.83
N ASP A 179 6.90 -0.78 16.07
CA ASP A 179 7.65 -0.19 17.17
C ASP A 179 9.13 -0.65 17.20
N ASP A 180 9.84 -0.44 16.10
CA ASP A 180 11.24 -0.86 15.86
C ASP A 180 11.46 -2.39 15.78
N ASN A 181 10.40 -3.18 15.76
CA ASN A 181 10.48 -4.60 15.45
C ASN A 181 10.16 -4.81 13.97
N ILE A 182 11.18 -5.15 13.21
CA ILE A 182 11.09 -5.30 11.76
C ILE A 182 10.75 -6.74 11.39
N TYR A 183 9.67 -6.93 10.63
CA TYR A 183 9.23 -8.22 10.10
C TYR A 183 9.27 -8.21 8.58
N VAL A 184 9.66 -9.33 7.96
CA VAL A 184 9.58 -9.50 6.51
C VAL A 184 8.18 -9.97 6.13
N ILE A 185 7.59 -9.33 5.09
CA ILE A 185 6.36 -9.77 4.45
C ILE A 185 6.67 -10.69 3.28
N GLU A 186 7.48 -10.18 2.34
CA GLU A 186 7.86 -10.91 1.14
C GLU A 186 9.19 -10.42 0.58
N VAL A 187 9.83 -11.29 -0.20
CA VAL A 187 11.06 -11.00 -0.93
C VAL A 187 10.88 -11.37 -2.39
N ASN A 188 11.21 -10.45 -3.26
CA ASN A 188 11.12 -10.62 -4.71
C ASN A 188 12.53 -10.44 -5.31
N PRO A 189 13.29 -11.52 -5.63
CA PRO A 189 14.62 -11.41 -6.23
C PRO A 189 14.52 -11.05 -7.73
N ARG A 190 13.86 -9.96 -8.01
CA ARG A 190 13.55 -9.41 -9.34
C ARG A 190 13.25 -7.91 -9.24
N SER A 191 13.06 -7.26 -10.38
CA SER A 191 12.57 -5.87 -10.43
C SER A 191 11.18 -5.73 -9.81
N SER A 192 10.95 -4.61 -9.14
CA SER A 192 9.66 -4.16 -8.61
C SER A 192 9.06 -3.05 -9.46
N ARG A 193 7.83 -2.66 -9.16
CA ARG A 193 7.17 -1.50 -9.77
C ARG A 193 7.72 -0.18 -9.27
N THR A 194 8.29 -0.15 -8.08
CA THR A 194 8.88 1.06 -7.48
C THR A 194 10.26 1.41 -8.03
N VAL A 195 10.92 0.51 -8.78
CA VAL A 195 12.23 0.75 -9.38
C VAL A 195 12.28 2.02 -10.25
N PRO A 196 11.33 2.30 -11.16
CA PRO A 196 11.34 3.55 -11.92
C PRO A 196 11.23 4.80 -11.04
N TYR A 197 10.39 4.73 -10.00
CA TYR A 197 10.22 5.80 -9.03
C TYR A 197 11.51 6.04 -8.24
N ILE A 198 12.05 5.02 -7.56
CA ILE A 198 13.21 5.18 -6.70
C ILE A 198 14.48 5.53 -7.51
N SER A 199 14.64 5.01 -8.72
CA SER A 199 15.71 5.43 -9.64
C SER A 199 15.64 6.92 -9.94
N LYS A 200 14.45 7.42 -10.25
CA LYS A 200 14.25 8.83 -10.61
C LYS A 200 14.50 9.76 -9.44
N VAL A 201 13.99 9.41 -8.26
CA VAL A 201 14.10 10.30 -7.08
C VAL A 201 15.45 10.22 -6.39
N THR A 202 16.25 9.21 -6.61
CA THR A 202 17.61 9.13 -6.06
C THR A 202 18.70 9.50 -7.07
N GLY A 203 18.35 9.51 -8.36
CA GLY A 203 19.32 9.68 -9.46
C GLY A 203 20.22 8.47 -9.68
N ILE A 204 19.95 7.34 -9.02
CA ILE A 204 20.70 6.09 -9.17
C ILE A 204 20.03 5.23 -10.25
N PRO A 205 20.69 4.95 -11.39
CA PRO A 205 20.09 4.25 -12.52
C PRO A 205 20.05 2.73 -12.25
N ILE A 206 19.12 2.27 -11.41
CA ILE A 206 19.03 0.92 -10.85
C ILE A 206 19.04 -0.13 -11.97
N VAL A 207 18.26 0.07 -13.03
CA VAL A 207 18.13 -0.91 -14.13
C VAL A 207 19.44 -1.05 -14.90
N ASP A 208 20.13 0.06 -15.19
CA ASP A 208 21.45 0.04 -15.86
C ASP A 208 22.48 -0.68 -14.98
N LEU A 209 22.57 -0.31 -13.71
CA LEU A 209 23.50 -0.93 -12.77
C LEU A 209 23.23 -2.44 -12.61
N ALA A 210 21.98 -2.85 -12.49
CA ALA A 210 21.61 -4.25 -12.40
C ALA A 210 21.98 -5.03 -13.68
N ALA A 211 21.77 -4.45 -14.86
CA ALA A 211 22.18 -5.07 -16.11
C ALA A 211 23.70 -5.26 -16.19
N ARG A 212 24.47 -4.26 -15.76
CA ARG A 212 25.95 -4.34 -15.71
C ARG A 212 26.44 -5.37 -14.70
N ILE A 213 25.80 -5.47 -13.53
CA ILE A 213 26.08 -6.49 -12.52
C ILE A 213 25.83 -7.89 -13.08
N ILE A 214 24.71 -8.09 -13.77
CA ILE A 214 24.38 -9.37 -14.43
C ILE A 214 25.44 -9.76 -15.49
N MET A 215 26.08 -8.76 -16.09
CA MET A 215 27.19 -8.95 -17.02
C MET A 215 28.56 -9.11 -16.36
N GLY A 216 28.62 -9.05 -15.01
CA GLY A 216 29.81 -9.35 -14.23
C GLY A 216 30.57 -8.16 -13.65
N GLU A 217 30.02 -6.94 -13.75
CA GLU A 217 30.56 -5.79 -13.04
C GLU A 217 30.18 -5.81 -11.55
N THR A 218 30.93 -5.07 -10.73
CA THR A 218 30.66 -4.97 -9.30
C THR A 218 30.22 -3.56 -8.92
N ILE A 219 29.48 -3.42 -7.83
CA ILE A 219 29.01 -2.14 -7.30
C ILE A 219 30.20 -1.18 -7.10
N LYS A 220 31.27 -1.67 -6.45
CA LYS A 220 32.50 -0.88 -6.25
C LYS A 220 33.22 -0.56 -7.55
N GLY A 221 33.27 -1.50 -8.49
CA GLY A 221 33.87 -1.31 -9.81
C GLY A 221 33.19 -0.23 -10.64
N MET A 222 31.88 -0.04 -10.43
CA MET A 222 31.09 1.03 -11.05
C MET A 222 31.17 2.39 -10.30
N GLY A 223 31.95 2.46 -9.20
CA GLY A 223 32.15 3.71 -8.43
C GLY A 223 31.11 3.98 -7.35
N TYR A 224 30.28 3.00 -7.01
CA TYR A 224 29.29 3.15 -5.94
C TYR A 224 29.79 2.57 -4.62
N THR A 225 29.41 3.23 -3.52
CA THR A 225 29.65 2.73 -2.16
C THR A 225 28.56 1.74 -1.78
N PRO A 226 28.89 0.51 -1.35
CA PRO A 226 27.91 -0.44 -0.84
C PRO A 226 27.15 0.07 0.38
N GLY A 227 25.90 -0.40 0.54
CA GLY A 227 25.02 -0.05 1.64
C GLY A 227 23.92 0.92 1.22
N LEU A 228 23.41 1.69 2.18
CA LEU A 228 22.38 2.70 1.93
C LEU A 228 23.01 3.96 1.32
N ALA A 229 22.49 4.38 0.17
CA ALA A 229 22.93 5.60 -0.48
C ALA A 229 22.56 6.86 0.34
N PRO A 230 23.27 7.99 0.14
CA PRO A 230 22.93 9.24 0.78
C PRO A 230 21.51 9.67 0.47
N THR A 231 20.80 10.12 1.50
CA THR A 231 19.41 10.60 1.38
C THR A 231 19.34 11.94 0.66
N ALA A 232 18.35 12.11 -0.23
CA ALA A 232 18.07 13.38 -0.87
C ALA A 232 17.58 14.46 0.14
N ASP A 233 17.79 15.73 -0.19
CA ASP A 233 17.38 16.88 0.63
C ASP A 233 15.94 17.37 0.31
N TYR A 234 15.13 16.51 -0.28
CA TYR A 234 13.74 16.74 -0.62
C TYR A 234 12.91 15.48 -0.32
N ILE A 235 11.60 15.65 -0.30
CA ILE A 235 10.64 14.58 -0.14
C ILE A 235 9.98 14.30 -1.49
N ALA A 236 9.90 13.03 -1.82
CA ALA A 236 9.22 12.53 -3.00
C ALA A 236 8.09 11.59 -2.61
N ILE A 237 6.94 11.76 -3.25
CA ILE A 237 5.73 10.96 -3.01
C ILE A 237 5.38 10.23 -4.31
N LYS A 238 5.33 8.89 -4.24
CA LYS A 238 4.68 8.07 -5.25
C LYS A 238 3.19 8.02 -4.92
N MET A 239 2.34 8.47 -5.83
CA MET A 239 0.89 8.42 -5.70
C MET A 239 0.33 7.44 -6.71
N PRO A 240 -0.44 6.42 -6.27
CA PRO A 240 -1.13 5.53 -7.21
C PRO A 240 -2.21 6.26 -7.98
N VAL A 241 -2.41 5.85 -9.23
CA VAL A 241 -3.48 6.34 -10.09
C VAL A 241 -4.42 5.19 -10.42
N PHE A 242 -5.72 5.43 -10.28
CA PHE A 242 -6.77 4.44 -10.49
C PHE A 242 -7.63 4.82 -11.69
N SER A 243 -8.10 3.84 -12.45
CA SER A 243 -9.02 4.02 -13.58
C SER A 243 -10.42 3.46 -13.26
N PHE A 244 -10.90 3.69 -12.04
CA PHE A 244 -12.18 3.14 -11.57
C PHE A 244 -13.39 3.63 -12.38
N GLU A 245 -13.31 4.83 -12.96
CA GLU A 245 -14.34 5.38 -13.85
C GLU A 245 -14.55 4.54 -15.12
N LYS A 246 -13.51 3.79 -15.55
CA LYS A 246 -13.55 2.91 -16.72
C LYS A 246 -14.01 1.49 -16.37
N LEU A 247 -13.96 1.10 -15.10
CA LEU A 247 -14.26 -0.24 -14.61
C LEU A 247 -15.61 -0.28 -13.91
N ARG A 248 -16.69 -0.36 -14.69
CA ARG A 248 -18.06 -0.39 -14.14
C ARG A 248 -18.26 -1.59 -13.21
N GLY A 249 -18.84 -1.33 -12.04
CA GLY A 249 -19.15 -2.37 -11.05
C GLY A 249 -17.95 -2.95 -10.29
N ALA A 250 -16.74 -2.38 -10.43
CA ALA A 250 -15.60 -2.75 -9.61
C ALA A 250 -15.71 -2.13 -8.20
N GLU A 251 -15.31 -2.89 -7.17
CA GLU A 251 -15.12 -2.36 -5.81
C GLU A 251 -13.86 -1.51 -5.76
N ILE A 252 -13.98 -0.29 -5.26
CA ILE A 252 -12.89 0.69 -5.22
C ILE A 252 -12.14 0.73 -3.88
N SER A 253 -12.63 0.02 -2.87
CA SER A 253 -11.96 -0.02 -1.58
C SER A 253 -10.57 -0.67 -1.71
N LEU A 254 -9.59 -0.03 -1.08
CA LEU A 254 -8.22 -0.54 -1.06
C LEU A 254 -8.12 -1.80 -0.20
N GLY A 255 -7.23 -2.69 -0.58
CA GLY A 255 -7.01 -3.97 0.08
C GLY A 255 -5.76 -4.67 -0.46
N PRO A 256 -5.58 -5.97 -0.13
CA PRO A 256 -4.41 -6.72 -0.57
C PRO A 256 -4.31 -6.91 -2.09
N GLU A 257 -5.45 -6.86 -2.80
CA GLU A 257 -5.49 -6.99 -4.26
C GLU A 257 -5.20 -5.65 -4.93
N MET A 258 -4.25 -5.64 -5.87
CA MET A 258 -3.85 -4.45 -6.60
C MET A 258 -4.92 -3.95 -7.57
N LYS A 259 -5.21 -2.63 -7.53
CA LYS A 259 -6.23 -1.95 -8.35
C LYS A 259 -5.70 -0.77 -9.15
N SER A 260 -4.52 -0.25 -8.80
CA SER A 260 -3.90 0.88 -9.50
C SER A 260 -3.52 0.52 -10.94
N THR A 261 -3.65 1.48 -11.83
CA THR A 261 -3.33 1.35 -13.27
C THR A 261 -2.14 2.21 -13.69
N GLY A 262 -1.66 3.06 -12.80
CA GLY A 262 -0.53 3.94 -13.02
C GLY A 262 -0.06 4.57 -11.72
N GLU A 263 0.91 5.44 -11.83
CA GLU A 263 1.47 6.20 -10.71
C GLU A 263 1.92 7.58 -11.15
N CYS A 264 1.95 8.53 -10.24
CA CYS A 264 2.55 9.84 -10.46
C CYS A 264 3.49 10.22 -9.30
N LEU A 265 4.28 11.26 -9.51
CA LEU A 265 5.33 11.69 -8.62
C LEU A 265 5.09 13.14 -8.17
N GLY A 266 5.06 13.37 -6.86
CA GLY A 266 5.13 14.70 -6.26
C GLY A 266 6.46 14.90 -5.55
N ILE A 267 7.13 16.03 -5.80
CA ILE A 267 8.40 16.39 -5.13
C ILE A 267 8.32 17.80 -4.54
N ASP A 268 8.74 17.92 -3.28
CA ASP A 268 8.88 19.23 -2.59
C ASP A 268 9.92 19.13 -1.48
N LYS A 269 10.33 20.29 -0.94
CA LYS A 269 11.16 20.35 0.26
C LYS A 269 10.40 19.97 1.54
N THR A 270 9.07 19.99 1.49
CA THR A 270 8.19 19.68 2.60
C THR A 270 7.28 18.50 2.26
N PHE A 271 6.97 17.67 3.26
CA PHE A 271 6.08 16.53 3.12
C PHE A 271 4.70 16.93 2.57
N ASN A 272 4.08 17.95 3.17
CA ASN A 272 2.77 18.43 2.72
C ASN A 272 2.79 18.98 1.29
N GLY A 273 3.87 19.68 0.90
CA GLY A 273 4.04 20.19 -0.45
C GLY A 273 4.18 19.07 -1.49
N ALA A 274 4.96 18.02 -1.15
CA ALA A 274 5.10 16.83 -2.01
C ALA A 274 3.77 16.07 -2.14
N LEU A 275 3.04 15.87 -1.04
CA LEU A 275 1.70 15.27 -1.06
C LEU A 275 0.73 16.07 -1.93
N TYR A 276 0.68 17.39 -1.76
CA TYR A 276 -0.20 18.24 -2.54
C TYR A 276 0.03 18.06 -4.05
N LYS A 277 1.31 18.13 -4.47
CA LYS A 277 1.69 17.92 -5.87
C LYS A 277 1.36 16.51 -6.37
N ALA A 278 1.50 15.50 -5.50
CA ALA A 278 1.19 14.12 -5.83
C ALA A 278 -0.32 13.92 -6.03
N PHE A 279 -1.16 14.47 -5.16
CA PHE A 279 -2.63 14.45 -5.33
C PHE A 279 -3.06 15.18 -6.61
N GLU A 280 -2.52 16.36 -6.86
CA GLU A 280 -2.81 17.13 -8.09
C GLU A 280 -2.37 16.34 -9.34
N GLY A 281 -1.16 15.73 -9.31
CA GLY A 281 -0.66 14.88 -10.39
C GLY A 281 -1.46 13.61 -10.63
N ALA A 282 -2.13 13.09 -9.59
CA ALA A 282 -3.07 11.97 -9.69
C ALA A 282 -4.47 12.38 -10.20
N GLY A 283 -4.67 13.66 -10.51
CA GLY A 283 -5.94 14.17 -11.02
C GLY A 283 -6.97 14.49 -9.93
N VAL A 284 -6.55 14.61 -8.67
CA VAL A 284 -7.43 15.06 -7.61
C VAL A 284 -7.66 16.57 -7.76
N GLU A 285 -8.88 16.95 -8.16
CA GLU A 285 -9.24 18.35 -8.32
C GLU A 285 -9.27 19.08 -6.97
N LEU A 286 -8.86 20.34 -6.96
CA LEU A 286 -9.02 21.21 -5.81
C LEU A 286 -10.50 21.38 -5.46
N PRO A 287 -10.86 21.45 -4.17
CA PRO A 287 -12.24 21.55 -3.73
C PRO A 287 -12.87 22.86 -4.21
N LYS A 288 -14.03 22.74 -4.85
CA LYS A 288 -14.82 23.88 -5.39
C LYS A 288 -15.86 24.38 -4.38
N TYR A 289 -16.50 23.46 -3.68
CA TYR A 289 -17.64 23.73 -2.80
C TYR A 289 -17.30 23.62 -1.32
N LYS A 290 -16.18 22.98 -0.99
CA LYS A 290 -15.79 22.62 0.39
C LYS A 290 -16.90 21.88 1.12
N GLN A 291 -17.51 20.92 0.44
CA GLN A 291 -18.51 20.02 1.01
C GLN A 291 -18.08 18.58 0.86
N MET A 292 -18.23 17.81 1.92
CA MET A 292 -17.83 16.40 1.92
C MET A 292 -18.85 15.52 2.61
N ILE A 293 -18.84 14.24 2.24
CA ILE A 293 -19.57 13.18 2.92
C ILE A 293 -18.55 12.32 3.68
N MET A 294 -18.82 12.03 4.95
CA MET A 294 -18.03 11.11 5.75
C MET A 294 -18.95 10.02 6.32
N THR A 295 -18.68 8.77 5.92
CA THR A 295 -19.37 7.59 6.44
C THR A 295 -18.33 6.50 6.68
N VAL A 296 -18.11 6.18 7.95
CA VAL A 296 -17.00 5.29 8.34
C VAL A 296 -17.52 4.15 9.20
N LYS A 297 -16.84 3.00 9.11
CA LYS A 297 -17.12 1.85 10.00
C LYS A 297 -16.82 2.21 11.45
N ASP A 298 -17.39 1.46 12.39
CA ASP A 298 -17.32 1.80 13.81
C ASP A 298 -15.88 1.82 14.34
N ALA A 299 -15.02 0.93 13.87
CA ALA A 299 -13.62 0.88 14.27
C ALA A 299 -12.80 2.13 13.87
N ASP A 300 -13.18 2.81 12.78
CA ASP A 300 -12.46 3.98 12.28
C ASP A 300 -12.99 5.31 12.84
N LYS A 301 -14.11 5.30 13.57
CA LYS A 301 -14.71 6.52 14.12
C LYS A 301 -13.78 7.34 15.03
N PRO A 302 -13.00 6.72 15.94
CA PRO A 302 -12.07 7.50 16.77
C PRO A 302 -11.08 8.32 15.94
N GLU A 303 -10.52 7.72 14.90
CA GLU A 303 -9.56 8.39 14.00
C GLU A 303 -10.25 9.43 13.10
N ALA A 304 -11.46 9.14 12.65
CA ALA A 304 -12.26 10.05 11.84
C ALA A 304 -12.52 11.41 12.52
N VAL A 305 -12.56 11.48 13.85
CA VAL A 305 -12.70 12.74 14.60
C VAL A 305 -11.53 13.69 14.29
N GLY A 306 -10.30 13.19 14.32
CA GLY A 306 -9.10 13.98 14.02
C GLY A 306 -9.11 14.52 12.61
N VAL A 307 -9.41 13.65 11.65
CA VAL A 307 -9.51 13.99 10.23
C VAL A 307 -10.64 15.00 9.98
N ALA A 308 -11.83 14.77 10.54
CA ALA A 308 -12.97 15.68 10.40
C ALA A 308 -12.67 17.09 10.96
N LYS A 309 -12.02 17.20 12.10
CA LYS A 309 -11.61 18.49 12.66
C LYS A 309 -10.63 19.25 11.76
N ARG A 310 -9.75 18.56 11.05
CA ARG A 310 -8.86 19.18 10.05
C ARG A 310 -9.64 19.73 8.87
N PHE A 311 -10.54 18.93 8.30
CA PHE A 311 -11.40 19.39 7.19
C PHE A 311 -12.32 20.53 7.63
N GLU A 312 -12.86 20.51 8.84
CA GLU A 312 -13.64 21.62 9.39
C GLU A 312 -12.84 22.92 9.48
N LYS A 313 -11.58 22.85 9.96
CA LYS A 313 -10.64 24.01 9.97
C LYS A 313 -10.33 24.53 8.57
N LEU A 314 -10.30 23.65 7.57
CA LEU A 314 -10.16 24.01 6.16
C LEU A 314 -11.44 24.62 5.55
N GLY A 315 -12.50 24.72 6.35
CA GLY A 315 -13.79 25.30 5.96
C GLY A 315 -14.74 24.33 5.24
N TYR A 316 -14.51 23.02 5.37
CA TYR A 316 -15.42 22.03 4.82
C TYR A 316 -16.70 21.88 5.64
N LYS A 317 -17.82 21.78 4.95
CA LYS A 317 -19.09 21.34 5.49
C LYS A 317 -19.16 19.82 5.43
N ILE A 318 -19.29 19.19 6.58
CA ILE A 318 -19.25 17.74 6.71
C ILE A 318 -20.65 17.17 6.83
N TYR A 319 -21.06 16.34 5.89
CA TYR A 319 -22.27 15.52 5.98
C TYR A 319 -21.87 14.11 6.41
N ALA A 320 -22.67 13.51 7.29
CA ALA A 320 -22.38 12.16 7.77
C ALA A 320 -23.68 11.36 8.01
N THR A 321 -23.62 10.04 7.82
CA THR A 321 -24.73 9.15 8.14
C THR A 321 -24.95 9.07 9.66
N ARG A 322 -26.15 8.70 10.09
CA ARG A 322 -26.65 8.81 11.46
C ARG A 322 -25.61 8.44 12.56
N SER A 323 -24.99 7.25 12.46
CA SER A 323 -24.07 6.79 13.52
C SER A 323 -22.74 7.55 13.49
N THR A 324 -22.20 7.85 12.31
CA THR A 324 -21.00 8.65 12.13
C THR A 324 -21.25 10.10 12.58
N ALA A 325 -22.36 10.72 12.16
CA ALA A 325 -22.70 12.08 12.55
C ALA A 325 -22.82 12.23 14.08
N LYS A 326 -23.54 11.29 14.72
CA LYS A 326 -23.68 11.28 16.19
C LYS A 326 -22.32 11.22 16.88
N TYR A 327 -21.44 10.27 16.46
CA TYR A 327 -20.13 10.12 17.05
C TYR A 327 -19.25 11.36 16.86
N LEU A 328 -19.22 11.95 15.67
CA LEU A 328 -18.47 13.17 15.38
C LEU A 328 -18.97 14.35 16.22
N GLN A 329 -20.30 14.54 16.34
CA GLN A 329 -20.91 15.60 17.14
C GLN A 329 -20.59 15.46 18.63
N GLU A 330 -20.65 14.26 19.18
CA GLU A 330 -20.27 13.97 20.57
C GLU A 330 -18.78 14.29 20.88
N HIS A 331 -17.94 14.33 19.82
CA HIS A 331 -16.52 14.68 19.93
C HIS A 331 -16.19 16.10 19.41
N GLY A 332 -17.22 16.95 19.29
CA GLY A 332 -17.06 18.37 19.01
C GLY A 332 -16.80 18.74 17.55
N VAL A 333 -17.21 17.90 16.59
CA VAL A 333 -17.21 18.20 15.15
C VAL A 333 -18.61 18.64 14.72
N ASN A 334 -18.72 19.72 13.94
CA ASN A 334 -20.00 20.20 13.42
C ASN A 334 -20.43 19.38 12.17
N ALA A 335 -20.77 18.11 12.37
CA ALA A 335 -21.24 17.23 11.31
C ALA A 335 -22.75 17.31 11.13
N LEU A 336 -23.19 17.44 9.88
CA LEU A 336 -24.62 17.47 9.51
C LEU A 336 -25.09 16.05 9.21
N ARG A 337 -26.15 15.64 9.88
CA ARG A 337 -26.74 14.33 9.62
C ARG A 337 -27.42 14.29 8.25
N VAL A 338 -27.13 13.24 7.48
CA VAL A 338 -27.81 12.88 6.23
C VAL A 338 -28.38 11.46 6.31
N ASN A 339 -29.47 11.21 5.62
CA ASN A 339 -30.08 9.90 5.56
C ASN A 339 -29.26 8.93 4.72
N LYS A 340 -29.35 7.63 5.01
CA LYS A 340 -28.78 6.56 4.18
C LYS A 340 -29.53 6.47 2.84
N ILE A 341 -28.94 5.80 1.85
CA ILE A 341 -29.53 5.60 0.51
C ILE A 341 -30.91 4.93 0.60
N SER A 342 -31.05 3.97 1.51
CA SER A 342 -32.31 3.22 1.75
C SER A 342 -33.38 4.01 2.49
N GLN A 343 -33.15 5.27 2.82
CA GLN A 343 -34.08 6.16 3.56
C GLN A 343 -34.60 7.29 2.68
N GLU A 344 -35.58 8.04 3.22
CA GLU A 344 -36.20 9.17 2.53
C GLU A 344 -35.21 10.28 2.14
N SER A 345 -35.49 10.97 1.04
CA SER A 345 -34.77 12.17 0.61
C SER A 345 -34.97 13.34 1.61
N PRO A 346 -33.95 14.19 1.87
CA PRO A 346 -32.62 14.14 1.27
C PRO A 346 -31.74 13.07 1.89
N ASN A 347 -31.10 12.29 1.05
CA ASN A 347 -30.16 11.22 1.45
C ASN A 347 -28.77 11.40 0.81
N VAL A 348 -27.84 10.50 1.09
CA VAL A 348 -26.46 10.56 0.58
C VAL A 348 -26.41 10.64 -0.95
N MET A 349 -27.30 9.93 -1.66
CA MET A 349 -27.33 9.95 -3.13
C MET A 349 -27.76 11.29 -3.69
N ASP A 350 -28.72 11.96 -3.05
CA ASP A 350 -29.16 13.30 -3.48
C ASP A 350 -28.01 14.31 -3.40
N LEU A 351 -27.13 14.18 -2.38
CA LEU A 351 -25.96 15.04 -2.24
C LEU A 351 -24.91 14.76 -3.32
N ILE A 352 -24.63 13.49 -3.61
CA ILE A 352 -23.66 13.11 -4.65
C ILE A 352 -24.15 13.56 -6.04
N LEU A 353 -25.40 13.22 -6.39
CA LEU A 353 -25.99 13.57 -7.68
C LEU A 353 -26.25 15.07 -7.83
N GLY A 354 -26.31 15.80 -6.72
CA GLY A 354 -26.45 17.27 -6.72
C GLY A 354 -25.18 18.01 -7.17
N HIS A 355 -24.08 17.31 -7.44
CA HIS A 355 -22.79 17.86 -7.91
C HIS A 355 -22.23 19.02 -7.07
N LYS A 356 -22.45 19.00 -5.75
CA LYS A 356 -21.95 20.00 -4.79
C LYS A 356 -21.02 19.40 -3.74
N ILE A 357 -20.67 18.13 -3.88
CA ILE A 357 -19.74 17.41 -3.01
C ILE A 357 -18.40 17.32 -3.72
N ASP A 358 -17.32 17.69 -3.05
CA ASP A 358 -15.95 17.57 -3.56
C ASP A 358 -15.29 16.26 -3.16
N LEU A 359 -15.71 15.67 -2.02
CA LEU A 359 -15.02 14.54 -1.42
C LEU A 359 -16.02 13.60 -0.72
N VAL A 360 -15.82 12.31 -0.92
CA VAL A 360 -16.44 11.25 -0.13
C VAL A 360 -15.36 10.48 0.61
N ILE A 361 -15.50 10.35 1.93
CA ILE A 361 -14.72 9.42 2.74
C ILE A 361 -15.68 8.32 3.20
N ASP A 362 -15.49 7.11 2.67
CA ASP A 362 -16.31 5.95 3.00
C ASP A 362 -15.42 4.73 3.27
N THR A 363 -15.20 4.42 4.56
CA THR A 363 -14.40 3.24 4.92
C THR A 363 -15.29 2.00 4.93
N PRO A 364 -14.92 0.95 4.16
CA PRO A 364 -15.76 -0.23 3.99
C PRO A 364 -15.92 -0.99 5.29
N THR A 365 -17.15 -1.42 5.58
CA THR A 365 -17.42 -2.43 6.58
C THR A 365 -17.05 -3.79 5.98
N GLN A 366 -16.32 -4.62 6.70
CA GLN A 366 -16.01 -5.97 6.27
C GLN A 366 -17.30 -6.79 6.06
N GLY A 367 -17.32 -7.62 5.04
CA GLY A 367 -18.43 -8.50 4.68
C GLY A 367 -18.45 -8.80 3.18
N ASN A 368 -19.22 -9.80 2.80
CA ASN A 368 -19.26 -10.60 1.57
C ASN A 368 -19.34 -9.89 0.20
N GLY A 369 -18.75 -8.72 0.01
CA GLY A 369 -18.75 -8.08 -1.32
C GLY A 369 -20.16 -7.79 -1.87
N ASP A 370 -21.17 -7.70 -1.01
CA ASP A 370 -22.56 -7.44 -1.39
C ASP A 370 -22.68 -6.05 -2.04
N LYS A 371 -22.81 -6.06 -3.37
CA LYS A 371 -22.93 -4.87 -4.22
C LYS A 371 -24.25 -4.10 -3.98
N THR A 372 -25.14 -4.60 -3.15
CA THR A 372 -26.39 -3.92 -2.78
C THR A 372 -26.24 -3.07 -1.50
N ARG A 373 -25.14 -3.19 -0.79
CA ARG A 373 -24.91 -2.41 0.44
C ARG A 373 -24.70 -0.93 0.16
N ASP A 374 -25.24 -0.11 1.03
CA ASP A 374 -25.16 1.36 0.93
C ASP A 374 -23.74 1.88 0.67
N GLY A 375 -22.72 1.35 1.37
CA GLY A 375 -21.33 1.78 1.19
C GLY A 375 -20.80 1.54 -0.23
N PHE A 376 -21.05 0.36 -0.82
CA PHE A 376 -20.66 0.10 -2.21
C PHE A 376 -21.33 1.08 -3.18
N LEU A 377 -22.63 1.33 -3.00
CA LEU A 377 -23.39 2.27 -3.83
C LEU A 377 -22.87 3.70 -3.68
N ILE A 378 -22.56 4.14 -2.46
CA ILE A 378 -21.98 5.47 -2.19
C ILE A 378 -20.64 5.62 -2.94
N ARG A 379 -19.70 4.70 -2.73
CA ARG A 379 -18.38 4.74 -3.36
C ARG A 379 -18.49 4.70 -4.88
N ARG A 380 -19.33 3.82 -5.41
CA ARG A 380 -19.49 3.66 -6.85
C ARG A 380 -20.07 4.91 -7.50
N ASN A 381 -21.15 5.46 -6.94
CA ASN A 381 -21.77 6.66 -7.47
C ASN A 381 -20.87 7.90 -7.33
N ALA A 382 -20.07 8.01 -6.27
CA ALA A 382 -19.08 9.07 -6.15
C ALA A 382 -18.14 9.07 -7.35
N ILE A 383 -17.53 7.91 -7.68
CA ILE A 383 -16.64 7.78 -8.84
C ILE A 383 -17.35 8.07 -10.17
N GLU A 384 -18.57 7.55 -10.37
CA GLU A 384 -19.33 7.74 -11.60
C GLU A 384 -19.76 9.20 -11.83
N THR A 385 -19.86 9.98 -10.77
CA THR A 385 -20.15 11.42 -10.83
C THR A 385 -18.91 12.32 -10.79
N GLY A 386 -17.70 11.73 -10.79
CA GLY A 386 -16.45 12.47 -10.75
C GLY A 386 -16.11 13.03 -9.37
N VAL A 387 -16.74 12.55 -8.30
CA VAL A 387 -16.43 12.94 -6.92
C VAL A 387 -15.30 12.05 -6.41
N TYR A 388 -14.23 12.68 -5.89
CA TYR A 388 -13.11 11.94 -5.32
C TYR A 388 -13.55 11.13 -4.09
N CYS A 389 -13.24 9.84 -4.09
CA CYS A 389 -13.67 8.92 -3.04
C CYS A 389 -12.45 8.25 -2.38
N ILE A 390 -12.34 8.41 -1.07
CA ILE A 390 -11.28 7.83 -0.24
C ILE A 390 -11.88 6.72 0.63
N THR A 391 -11.19 5.57 0.68
CA THR A 391 -11.65 4.38 1.41
C THR A 391 -10.75 3.99 2.59
N ALA A 392 -9.67 4.74 2.84
CA ALA A 392 -8.74 4.55 3.94
C ALA A 392 -8.56 5.84 4.75
N MET A 393 -8.53 5.73 6.08
CA MET A 393 -8.37 6.90 6.96
C MET A 393 -6.98 7.53 6.84
N ASP A 394 -5.96 6.72 6.60
CA ASP A 394 -4.58 7.20 6.39
C ASP A 394 -4.49 8.13 5.17
N THR A 395 -5.08 7.71 4.04
CA THR A 395 -5.18 8.52 2.81
C THR A 395 -6.00 9.80 3.05
N ALA A 396 -7.09 9.71 3.81
CA ALA A 396 -7.91 10.88 4.15
C ALA A 396 -7.14 11.90 5.00
N ASN A 397 -6.35 11.42 5.95
CA ASN A 397 -5.48 12.26 6.77
C ASN A 397 -4.36 12.90 5.93
N ALA A 398 -3.76 12.15 5.00
CA ALA A 398 -2.75 12.66 4.07
C ALA A 398 -3.32 13.77 3.17
N LEU A 399 -4.54 13.60 2.64
CA LEU A 399 -5.20 14.64 1.86
C LEU A 399 -5.46 15.90 2.69
N ALA A 400 -5.93 15.76 3.94
CA ALA A 400 -6.12 16.91 4.82
C ALA A 400 -4.82 17.68 5.05
N HIS A 401 -3.70 16.99 5.31
CA HIS A 401 -2.37 17.59 5.42
C HIS A 401 -1.92 18.32 4.13
N ALA A 402 -2.15 17.70 2.97
CA ALA A 402 -1.85 18.33 1.68
C ALA A 402 -2.62 19.64 1.49
N LEU A 403 -3.92 19.64 1.82
CA LEU A 403 -4.79 20.81 1.68
C LEU A 403 -4.48 21.94 2.68
N GLU A 404 -3.98 21.64 3.88
CA GLU A 404 -3.52 22.62 4.84
C GLU A 404 -2.40 23.51 4.26
N THR A 405 -1.60 22.98 3.35
CA THR A 405 -0.47 23.69 2.71
C THR A 405 -0.87 24.39 1.41
N ALA A 406 -1.97 23.97 0.79
CA ALA A 406 -2.40 24.45 -0.52
C ALA A 406 -2.75 25.96 -0.57
N SER A 407 -3.08 26.58 0.59
CA SER A 407 -3.48 27.99 0.66
C SER A 407 -2.40 28.98 0.22
N ASP A 408 -1.13 28.58 0.21
CA ASP A 408 0.00 29.49 0.04
C ASP A 408 0.89 29.22 -1.21
N LYS A 409 0.62 28.20 -2.02
CA LYS A 409 1.52 27.80 -3.10
C LYS A 409 0.86 27.75 -4.48
N LYS A 410 1.37 28.54 -5.42
CA LYS A 410 1.22 28.24 -6.85
C LYS A 410 2.09 27.03 -7.17
N THR A 411 1.47 25.92 -7.56
CA THR A 411 2.19 24.72 -7.99
C THR A 411 2.90 25.00 -9.29
N CYS A 412 4.23 24.90 -9.30
CA CYS A 412 4.99 24.88 -10.53
C CYS A 412 5.06 23.43 -11.01
N LEU A 413 4.54 23.15 -12.20
CA LEU A 413 4.75 21.86 -12.86
C LEU A 413 6.25 21.67 -13.08
N LEU A 414 6.80 20.60 -12.55
CA LEU A 414 8.15 20.16 -12.83
C LEU A 414 8.13 19.63 -14.27
N TYR A 415 8.61 20.41 -15.22
CA TYR A 415 8.99 19.88 -16.53
C TYR A 415 10.17 18.96 -16.29
N THR A 416 9.89 17.68 -16.19
CA THR A 416 10.95 16.66 -16.19
C THR A 416 11.70 16.76 -17.51
N SER A 417 13.01 16.52 -17.46
CA SER A 417 13.81 16.25 -18.66
C SER A 417 13.04 15.36 -19.61
N PRO A 418 13.10 15.57 -20.92
CA PRO A 418 12.40 14.73 -21.87
C PRO A 418 12.68 13.25 -21.58
N SER A 419 11.65 12.43 -21.70
CA SER A 419 11.79 10.99 -21.59
C SER A 419 12.92 10.53 -22.52
N PRO A 420 13.70 9.49 -22.18
CA PRO A 420 14.63 8.89 -23.14
C PRO A 420 13.99 8.46 -24.46
N ARG A 421 12.64 8.45 -24.55
CA ARG A 421 11.89 8.25 -25.80
C ARG A 421 11.72 9.52 -26.63
N ASP A 422 12.00 10.67 -26.05
CA ASP A 422 11.84 11.99 -26.71
C ASP A 422 13.20 12.60 -27.11
N ALA A 423 14.29 11.84 -26.92
CA ALA A 423 15.66 12.19 -27.27
C ALA A 423 16.13 11.49 -28.55
#